data_44203d80f1d8cef8911fa703cb8c0ff2
#
_entry.id   44203d80f1d8cef8911fa703cb8c0ff2
#
_cell.length_a   1.000
_cell.length_b   1.000
_cell.length_c   1.000
_cell.angle_alpha   90.00
_cell.angle_beta   90.00
_cell.angle_gamma   90.00
#
_symmetry.space_group_name_H-M   'P 1'
#
loop_
_entity.id
_entity.type
_entity.pdbx_description
1 polymer ?
#
loop_
_entity_poly.entity_id
_entity_poly.type
_entity_poly.pdbx_seq_one_letter_code
_entity_poly.pdbx_strand_id
1 'polypeptide(L)'
;MENIKDVVAPFYTKCLTVNPGTNVAETMGKILADGFQSKGSADTKSREQLIGQIQFFWKLIPNLKWEIQEMLQEGNRVIVRSIASGTPNGNFMGVQADGTKSFKTMTIDIHTVQNGQIAEVYHIEDWSTAIRQLSTN
;
A
#
# COMPACT_ATOMS: atom_id res chain seq x y z
N MET A 1 13.05 -21.62 -9.61
CA MET A 1 12.97 -20.91 -8.33
C MET A 1 12.09 -19.68 -8.49
N GLU A 2 11.21 -19.47 -7.53
CA GLU A 2 10.34 -18.32 -7.56
C GLU A 2 11.14 -17.04 -7.30
N ASN A 3 10.89 -16.02 -8.11
CA ASN A 3 11.48 -14.70 -7.89
C ASN A 3 10.65 -13.99 -6.83
N ILE A 4 11.25 -13.67 -5.69
CA ILE A 4 10.49 -13.06 -4.59
C ILE A 4 9.98 -11.66 -4.92
N LYS A 5 10.57 -10.97 -5.89
CA LYS A 5 10.01 -9.71 -6.39
C LYS A 5 8.62 -9.92 -7.00
N ASP A 6 8.40 -11.06 -7.65
CA ASP A 6 7.11 -11.40 -8.25
C ASP A 6 6.05 -11.73 -7.19
N VAL A 7 6.49 -12.14 -6.00
CA VAL A 7 5.58 -12.34 -4.86
C VAL A 7 5.08 -10.99 -4.34
N VAL A 8 5.95 -9.98 -4.34
CA VAL A 8 5.67 -8.66 -3.77
C VAL A 8 4.91 -7.75 -4.74
N ALA A 9 5.19 -7.82 -6.05
CA ALA A 9 4.63 -6.90 -7.03
C ALA A 9 3.10 -6.80 -7.00
N PRO A 10 2.33 -7.92 -6.88
CA PRO A 10 0.86 -7.83 -6.87
C PRO A 10 0.29 -7.03 -5.69
N PHE A 11 1.03 -6.93 -4.59
CA PHE A 11 0.63 -6.09 -3.46
C PHE A 11 0.40 -4.64 -3.94
N TYR A 12 1.24 -4.15 -4.84
CA TYR A 12 1.14 -2.79 -5.40
C TYR A 12 0.20 -2.70 -6.58
N THR A 13 0.34 -3.63 -7.52
CA THR A 13 -0.37 -3.52 -8.81
C THR A 13 -1.84 -3.92 -8.71
N LYS A 14 -2.20 -4.75 -7.73
CA LYS A 14 -3.56 -5.27 -7.58
C LYS A 14 -4.27 -4.83 -6.31
N CYS A 15 -3.52 -4.51 -5.25
CA CYS A 15 -4.13 -4.20 -3.94
C CYS A 15 -4.02 -2.73 -3.58
N LEU A 16 -2.85 -2.12 -3.77
CA LEU A 16 -2.66 -0.68 -3.50
C LEU A 16 -3.01 0.20 -4.69
N THR A 17 -3.42 -0.40 -5.79
CA THR A 17 -3.93 0.31 -6.97
C THR A 17 -5.34 -0.18 -7.21
N VAL A 18 -6.29 0.74 -7.34
CA VAL A 18 -7.69 0.37 -7.58
C VAL A 18 -7.80 -0.32 -8.93
N ASN A 19 -8.30 -1.55 -8.89
CA ASN A 19 -8.47 -2.40 -10.05
C ASN A 19 -9.81 -3.13 -9.90
N PRO A 20 -10.87 -2.70 -10.62
CA PRO A 20 -12.20 -3.26 -10.42
C PRO A 20 -12.31 -4.77 -10.60
N GLY A 21 -11.36 -5.38 -11.33
CA GLY A 21 -11.34 -6.83 -11.52
C GLY A 21 -10.70 -7.60 -10.38
N THR A 22 -10.18 -6.93 -9.36
CA THR A 22 -9.47 -7.56 -8.26
C THR A 22 -10.34 -7.59 -7.00
N ASN A 23 -10.42 -8.76 -6.37
CA ASN A 23 -10.94 -8.90 -5.01
C ASN A 23 -9.76 -8.75 -4.05
N VAL A 24 -9.72 -7.63 -3.32
CA VAL A 24 -8.59 -7.29 -2.43
C VAL A 24 -8.40 -8.35 -1.35
N ALA A 25 -9.48 -8.75 -0.68
CA ALA A 25 -9.39 -9.71 0.43
C ALA A 25 -8.87 -11.07 -0.06
N GLU A 26 -9.35 -11.53 -1.20
CA GLU A 26 -8.90 -12.80 -1.77
C GLU A 26 -7.44 -12.74 -2.19
N THR A 27 -7.04 -11.68 -2.90
CA THR A 27 -5.68 -11.53 -3.39
C THR A 27 -4.70 -11.39 -2.21
N MET A 28 -5.02 -10.56 -1.23
CA MET A 28 -4.16 -10.37 -0.06
C MET A 28 -4.10 -11.62 0.80
N GLY A 29 -5.19 -12.39 0.85
CA GLY A 29 -5.19 -13.67 1.56
C GLY A 29 -4.23 -14.68 0.96
N LYS A 30 -3.92 -14.57 -0.32
CA LYS A 30 -2.96 -15.45 -0.99
C LYS A 30 -1.53 -14.98 -0.86
N ILE A 31 -1.29 -13.67 -0.94
CA ILE A 31 0.08 -13.13 -0.97
C ILE A 31 0.64 -12.83 0.41
N LEU A 32 -0.21 -12.67 1.43
CA LEU A 32 0.23 -12.40 2.79
C LEU A 32 0.13 -13.66 3.64
N ALA A 33 1.14 -13.92 4.47
CA ALA A 33 1.15 -15.05 5.38
C ALA A 33 0.07 -14.88 6.47
N ASP A 34 -0.36 -15.99 7.08
CA ASP A 34 -1.37 -15.95 8.14
C ASP A 34 -0.96 -15.06 9.31
N GLY A 35 0.31 -15.10 9.69
CA GLY A 35 0.85 -14.28 10.78
C GLY A 35 1.44 -12.95 10.33
N PHE A 36 1.11 -12.50 9.13
CA PHE A 36 1.63 -11.25 8.55
C PHE A 36 1.43 -10.06 9.49
N GLN A 37 2.44 -9.19 9.53
CA GLN A 37 2.38 -7.94 10.27
C GLN A 37 2.85 -6.79 9.40
N SER A 38 2.07 -5.71 9.38
CA SER A 38 2.44 -4.46 8.73
C SER A 38 2.87 -3.47 9.81
N LYS A 39 4.13 -3.08 9.78
CA LYS A 39 4.75 -2.28 10.85
C LYS A 39 5.06 -0.87 10.36
N GLY A 40 4.38 0.11 10.96
CA GLY A 40 4.65 1.53 10.74
C GLY A 40 5.39 2.13 11.91
N SER A 41 5.48 3.46 11.92
CA SER A 41 6.17 4.18 13.01
C SER A 41 5.46 4.06 14.35
N ALA A 42 4.13 4.04 14.34
CA ALA A 42 3.32 4.13 15.55
C ALA A 42 2.53 2.87 15.86
N ASP A 43 2.22 2.07 14.86
CA ASP A 43 1.33 0.93 15.03
C ASP A 43 1.74 -0.27 14.18
N THR A 44 1.16 -1.42 14.53
CA THR A 44 1.31 -2.66 13.78
C THR A 44 -0.08 -3.18 13.46
N LYS A 45 -0.29 -3.58 12.20
CA LYS A 45 -1.56 -4.13 11.74
C LYS A 45 -1.40 -5.59 11.36
N SER A 46 -2.40 -6.39 11.71
CA SER A 46 -2.51 -7.77 11.21
C SER A 46 -2.91 -7.76 9.72
N ARG A 47 -2.87 -8.94 9.10
CA ARG A 47 -3.34 -9.11 7.72
C ARG A 47 -4.77 -8.60 7.55
N GLU A 48 -5.65 -8.99 8.43
CA GLU A 48 -7.08 -8.62 8.36
C GLU A 48 -7.29 -7.13 8.55
N GLN A 49 -6.53 -6.51 9.44
CA GLN A 49 -6.60 -5.07 9.66
C GLN A 49 -6.11 -4.31 8.42
N LEU A 50 -5.04 -4.77 7.80
CA LEU A 50 -4.52 -4.14 6.59
C LEU A 50 -5.49 -4.30 5.42
N ILE A 51 -6.08 -5.48 5.25
CA ILE A 51 -7.09 -5.71 4.22
C ILE A 51 -8.24 -4.71 4.37
N GLY A 52 -8.76 -4.55 5.59
CA GLY A 52 -9.83 -3.61 5.86
C GLY A 52 -9.46 -2.17 5.55
N GLN A 53 -8.21 -1.77 5.88
CA GLN A 53 -7.73 -0.42 5.58
C GLN A 53 -7.64 -0.17 4.08
N ILE A 54 -7.13 -1.15 3.33
CA ILE A 54 -7.01 -0.99 1.87
C ILE A 54 -8.39 -0.95 1.23
N GLN A 55 -9.33 -1.79 1.68
CA GLN A 55 -10.71 -1.73 1.17
C GLN A 55 -11.35 -0.37 1.43
N PHE A 56 -11.09 0.23 2.59
CA PHE A 56 -11.55 1.58 2.91
C PHE A 56 -10.92 2.61 1.97
N PHE A 57 -9.61 2.51 1.71
CA PHE A 57 -8.94 3.42 0.79
C PHE A 57 -9.49 3.33 -0.63
N TRP A 58 -9.88 2.15 -1.08
CA TRP A 58 -10.49 2.01 -2.40
C TRP A 58 -11.79 2.80 -2.52
N LYS A 59 -12.55 2.89 -1.44
CA LYS A 59 -13.79 3.68 -1.42
C LYS A 59 -13.51 5.17 -1.33
N LEU A 60 -12.55 5.55 -0.47
CA LEU A 60 -12.20 6.94 -0.23
C LEU A 60 -11.49 7.56 -1.42
N ILE A 61 -10.66 6.78 -2.11
CA ILE A 61 -9.77 7.24 -3.18
C ILE A 61 -10.03 6.39 -4.42
N PRO A 62 -11.08 6.70 -5.21
CA PRO A 62 -11.48 5.83 -6.34
C PRO A 62 -10.42 5.64 -7.42
N ASN A 63 -9.45 6.55 -7.51
CA ASN A 63 -8.34 6.47 -8.47
C ASN A 63 -7.00 6.22 -7.78
N LEU A 64 -7.01 5.60 -6.60
CA LEU A 64 -5.78 5.27 -5.88
C LEU A 64 -4.86 4.45 -6.76
N LYS A 65 -3.59 4.86 -6.80
CA LYS A 65 -2.55 4.20 -7.59
C LYS A 65 -1.25 4.20 -6.81
N TRP A 66 -0.61 3.05 -6.79
CA TRP A 66 0.70 2.88 -6.15
C TRP A 66 1.66 2.37 -7.21
N GLU A 67 2.48 3.25 -7.72
CA GLU A 67 3.34 2.96 -8.87
C GLU A 67 4.75 2.65 -8.41
N ILE A 68 5.18 1.41 -8.63
CA ILE A 68 6.53 0.96 -8.26
C ILE A 68 7.56 1.72 -9.10
N GLN A 69 8.52 2.35 -8.44
CA GLN A 69 9.62 3.03 -9.11
C GLN A 69 10.85 2.14 -9.16
N GLU A 70 11.11 1.39 -8.10
CA GLU A 70 12.22 0.44 -8.06
C GLU A 70 11.98 -0.62 -7.01
N MET A 71 12.53 -1.81 -7.26
CA MET A 71 12.55 -2.92 -6.32
C MET A 71 13.97 -3.42 -6.19
N LEU A 72 14.45 -3.49 -4.95
CA LEU A 72 15.77 -4.01 -4.62
C LEU A 72 15.60 -5.27 -3.77
N GLN A 73 16.48 -6.23 -3.95
CA GLN A 73 16.42 -7.48 -3.21
C GLN A 73 17.73 -7.73 -2.47
N GLU A 74 17.63 -8.07 -1.20
CA GLU A 74 18.74 -8.51 -0.37
C GLU A 74 18.28 -9.73 0.41
N GLY A 75 18.79 -10.93 0.05
CA GLY A 75 18.35 -12.17 0.66
C GLY A 75 16.85 -12.38 0.45
N ASN A 76 16.11 -12.57 1.54
CA ASN A 76 14.66 -12.75 1.48
C ASN A 76 13.89 -11.44 1.66
N ARG A 77 14.57 -10.30 1.56
CA ARG A 77 13.93 -8.99 1.69
C ARG A 77 13.85 -8.27 0.36
N VAL A 78 12.72 -7.62 0.14
CA VAL A 78 12.48 -6.79 -1.04
C VAL A 78 12.15 -5.38 -0.57
N ILE A 79 12.95 -4.42 -1.02
CA ILE A 79 12.75 -3.00 -0.74
C ILE A 79 12.07 -2.39 -1.96
N VAL A 80 10.94 -1.70 -1.73
CA VAL A 80 10.14 -1.10 -2.81
C VAL A 80 10.00 0.38 -2.56
N ARG A 81 10.44 1.18 -3.53
CA ARG A 81 10.15 2.61 -3.54
C ARG A 81 9.06 2.87 -4.56
N SER A 82 8.01 3.56 -4.16
CA SER A 82 6.83 3.80 -4.98
C SER A 82 6.37 5.24 -4.92
N ILE A 83 5.54 5.60 -5.89
CA ILE A 83 4.77 6.85 -5.86
C ILE A 83 3.31 6.47 -5.65
N ALA A 84 2.73 6.94 -4.55
CA ALA A 84 1.31 6.79 -4.26
C ALA A 84 0.59 8.06 -4.70
N SER A 85 -0.55 7.92 -5.36
CA SER A 85 -1.33 9.07 -5.84
C SER A 85 -2.82 8.77 -5.81
N GLY A 86 -3.61 9.82 -5.74
CA GLY A 86 -5.05 9.69 -5.80
C GLY A 86 -5.77 11.00 -5.49
N THR A 87 -7.09 10.96 -5.67
CA THR A 87 -7.99 12.10 -5.46
C THR A 87 -9.05 11.68 -4.45
N PRO A 88 -8.81 11.87 -3.15
CA PRO A 88 -9.75 11.42 -2.14
C PRO A 88 -11.03 12.25 -2.12
N ASN A 89 -12.12 11.61 -1.72
CA ASN A 89 -13.42 12.24 -1.56
C ASN A 89 -14.00 11.78 -0.21
N GLY A 90 -13.74 12.56 0.83
CA GLY A 90 -14.11 12.26 2.20
C GLY A 90 -13.01 12.66 3.17
N ASN A 91 -13.06 12.13 4.37
CA ASN A 91 -12.06 12.44 5.39
C ASN A 91 -10.80 11.59 5.14
N PHE A 92 -9.74 12.27 4.71
CA PHE A 92 -8.43 11.65 4.51
C PHE A 92 -7.47 12.22 5.55
N MET A 93 -7.17 11.43 6.59
CA MET A 93 -6.22 11.79 7.65
C MET A 93 -6.48 13.19 8.25
N GLY A 94 -7.76 13.49 8.49
CA GLY A 94 -8.17 14.77 9.06
C GLY A 94 -8.44 15.86 8.04
N VAL A 95 -8.16 15.64 6.77
CA VAL A 95 -8.49 16.57 5.69
C VAL A 95 -9.84 16.19 5.10
N GLN A 96 -10.77 17.15 5.06
CA GLN A 96 -12.06 16.94 4.40
C GLN A 96 -11.89 17.19 2.91
N ALA A 97 -11.67 16.11 2.17
CA ALA A 97 -11.47 16.18 0.73
C ALA A 97 -12.79 16.07 0.00
N ASP A 98 -12.90 16.77 -1.12
CA ASP A 98 -14.16 16.88 -1.88
C ASP A 98 -14.08 16.29 -3.29
N GLY A 99 -13.01 15.56 -3.59
CA GLY A 99 -12.83 14.94 -4.89
C GLY A 99 -12.24 15.86 -5.95
N THR A 100 -11.73 17.05 -5.55
CA THR A 100 -11.18 18.01 -6.50
C THR A 100 -9.65 18.16 -6.43
N LYS A 101 -9.05 17.72 -5.32
CA LYS A 101 -7.60 17.82 -5.12
C LYS A 101 -6.96 16.46 -5.04
N SER A 102 -5.78 16.34 -5.63
CA SER A 102 -5.03 15.09 -5.68
C SER A 102 -3.74 15.20 -4.91
N PHE A 103 -3.27 14.05 -4.42
CA PHE A 103 -1.94 13.96 -3.84
C PHE A 103 -1.05 13.06 -4.69
N LYS A 104 0.25 13.25 -4.53
CA LYS A 104 1.28 12.40 -5.14
C LYS A 104 2.48 12.44 -4.22
N THR A 105 2.84 11.30 -3.65
CA THR A 105 3.87 11.24 -2.62
C THR A 105 4.70 9.98 -2.71
N MET A 106 5.88 9.99 -2.08
CA MET A 106 6.80 8.86 -2.08
C MET A 106 6.49 7.93 -0.91
N THR A 107 6.62 6.62 -1.16
CA THR A 107 6.56 5.59 -0.13
C THR A 107 7.75 4.65 -0.26
N ILE A 108 8.18 4.08 0.88
CA ILE A 108 9.24 3.08 0.91
C ILE A 108 8.82 1.96 1.85
N ASP A 109 8.92 0.73 1.37
CA ASP A 109 8.53 -0.46 2.13
C ASP A 109 9.66 -1.48 2.08
N ILE A 110 9.83 -2.22 3.18
CA ILE A 110 10.75 -3.35 3.26
C ILE A 110 9.93 -4.60 3.58
N HIS A 111 9.85 -5.50 2.62
CA HIS A 111 9.09 -6.76 2.77
C HIS A 111 10.01 -7.92 3.08
N THR A 112 9.58 -8.81 3.98
CA THR A 112 10.22 -10.10 4.20
C THR A 112 9.35 -11.17 3.55
N VAL A 113 9.93 -11.95 2.64
CA VAL A 113 9.23 -13.03 1.94
C VAL A 113 9.69 -14.37 2.50
N GLN A 114 8.74 -15.20 2.90
CA GLN A 114 8.99 -16.56 3.41
C GLN A 114 7.94 -17.50 2.82
N ASN A 115 8.40 -18.65 2.34
CA ASN A 115 7.52 -19.69 1.80
C ASN A 115 6.55 -19.17 0.73
N GLY A 116 7.03 -18.28 -0.14
CA GLY A 116 6.22 -17.75 -1.25
C GLY A 116 5.19 -16.71 -0.85
N GLN A 117 5.25 -16.19 0.38
CA GLN A 117 4.30 -15.19 0.87
C GLN A 117 5.04 -14.06 1.58
N ILE A 118 4.41 -12.88 1.65
CA ILE A 118 4.95 -11.78 2.43
C ILE A 118 4.64 -12.04 3.91
N ALA A 119 5.68 -12.19 4.72
CA ALA A 119 5.54 -12.48 6.15
C ALA A 119 5.42 -11.22 7.00
N GLU A 120 6.05 -10.14 6.53
CA GLU A 120 6.08 -8.88 7.28
C GLU A 120 6.48 -7.75 6.33
N VAL A 121 6.03 -6.53 6.63
CA VAL A 121 6.48 -5.32 5.94
C VAL A 121 6.73 -4.22 6.96
N TYR A 122 7.84 -3.51 6.79
CA TYR A 122 8.07 -2.21 7.39
C TYR A 122 7.70 -1.17 6.34
N HIS A 123 6.84 -0.21 6.69
CA HIS A 123 6.38 0.76 5.72
C HIS A 123 6.47 2.19 6.24
N ILE A 124 6.79 3.08 5.33
CA ILE A 124 6.77 4.52 5.58
C ILE A 124 6.21 5.22 4.35
N GLU A 125 5.28 6.13 4.57
CA GLU A 125 4.70 6.96 3.54
C GLU A 125 4.86 8.42 3.94
N ASP A 126 5.20 9.27 2.99
CA ASP A 126 5.29 10.70 3.26
C ASP A 126 3.89 11.34 3.19
N TRP A 127 3.03 10.95 4.14
CA TRP A 127 1.67 11.50 4.21
C TRP A 127 1.65 12.99 4.51
N SER A 128 2.70 13.52 5.15
CA SER A 128 2.84 14.94 5.40
C SER A 128 2.79 15.74 4.09
N THR A 129 3.50 15.27 3.05
CA THR A 129 3.47 15.90 1.72
C THR A 129 2.06 15.79 1.12
N ALA A 130 1.43 14.61 1.20
CA ALA A 130 0.09 14.41 0.66
C ALA A 130 -0.92 15.35 1.34
N ILE A 131 -0.86 15.46 2.67
CA ILE A 131 -1.77 16.30 3.44
C ILE A 131 -1.60 17.77 3.02
N ARG A 132 -0.37 18.25 2.84
CA ARG A 132 -0.12 19.62 2.36
C ARG A 132 -0.73 19.86 0.99
N GLN A 133 -0.58 18.91 0.07
CA GLN A 133 -1.13 19.02 -1.29
C GLN A 133 -2.65 19.11 -1.28
N LEU A 134 -3.29 18.36 -0.38
CA LEU A 134 -4.75 18.35 -0.26
C LEU A 134 -5.29 19.57 0.51
N SER A 135 -4.45 20.21 1.31
CA SER A 135 -4.84 21.34 2.16
C SER A 135 -4.63 22.71 1.52
N THR A 136 -3.86 22.79 0.44
CA THR A 136 -3.60 24.07 -0.25
C THR A 136 -4.76 24.43 -1.17
N ASN A 137 -5.02 25.73 -1.26
CA ASN A 137 -6.04 26.26 -2.17
C ASN A 137 -5.44 26.60 -3.53
#